data_5cf9ebae78b30088f0ad102a57af716a
#
_entry.id   5cf9ebae78b30088f0ad102a57af716a
#
_cell.length_a   1.000
_cell.length_b   1.000
_cell.length_c   1.000
_cell.angle_alpha   90.00
_cell.angle_beta   90.00
_cell.angle_gamma   90.00
#
_symmetry.space_group_name_H-M   'P 1'
#
loop_
_entity.id
_entity.type
_entity.pdbx_description
1 polymer ?
#
loop_
_entity_poly.entity_id
_entity_poly.type
_entity_poly.pdbx_seq_one_letter_code
_entity_poly.pdbx_strand_id
1 'polypeptide(L)'
;MSGTAQEEQIRQIVKAADAYLYDAKAGGYRLNTDFHERKDDLGRMFGFAYGHKENGAVFSHMTTMYANALYQRGFAREGYKALHTLYEQAANFEVSRIYPGIPEYFNDRGRGMYHYLTGAASWYMMTVVTQMYGVRGRLGDLCLSPKLLAEQFDEDHRAAVNVEFAGVPIEVAYHNDGLCDYGAYRIDQVRLDEAEIEITPDRKVSIPKNKVTRLSHDRTHRIDVRLVPIESSSNRKVR
;
A
#
# COMPACT_ATOMS: atom_id res chain seq x y z
N MET A 1 -0.40 0.96 -12.96
CA MET A 1 0.64 2.00 -12.89
C MET A 1 0.62 2.92 -14.11
N SER A 2 0.55 2.41 -15.35
CA SER A 2 0.46 3.24 -16.56
C SER A 2 -0.81 4.11 -16.66
N GLY A 3 -1.88 3.77 -15.97
CA GLY A 3 -3.16 4.48 -16.02
C GLY A 3 -4.03 4.12 -17.23
N THR A 4 -3.60 3.19 -18.08
CA THR A 4 -4.34 2.81 -19.30
C THR A 4 -5.61 2.02 -19.06
N ALA A 5 -5.63 1.15 -18.03
CA ALA A 5 -6.83 0.38 -17.70
C ALA A 5 -7.93 1.27 -17.11
N GLN A 6 -9.16 1.11 -17.56
CA GLN A 6 -10.33 1.77 -16.99
C GLN A 6 -10.79 1.05 -15.71
N GLU A 7 -11.62 1.70 -14.90
CA GLU A 7 -12.03 1.17 -13.60
C GLU A 7 -12.69 -0.21 -13.71
N GLU A 8 -13.59 -0.38 -14.66
CA GLU A 8 -14.25 -1.68 -14.89
C GLU A 8 -13.24 -2.78 -15.27
N GLN A 9 -12.26 -2.45 -16.09
CA GLN A 9 -11.17 -3.39 -16.44
C GLN A 9 -10.34 -3.76 -15.20
N ILE A 10 -10.09 -2.81 -14.29
CA ILE A 10 -9.38 -3.11 -13.05
C ILE A 10 -10.19 -4.06 -12.17
N ARG A 11 -11.52 -3.86 -12.05
CA ARG A 11 -12.41 -4.78 -11.32
C ARG A 11 -12.35 -6.20 -11.88
N GLN A 12 -12.34 -6.32 -13.20
CA GLN A 12 -12.20 -7.62 -13.88
C GLN A 12 -10.82 -8.24 -13.65
N ILE A 13 -9.74 -7.45 -13.70
CA ILE A 13 -8.38 -7.91 -13.39
C ILE A 13 -8.29 -8.41 -11.95
N VAL A 14 -8.83 -7.67 -10.98
CA VAL A 14 -8.85 -8.07 -9.57
C VAL A 14 -9.59 -9.40 -9.41
N LYS A 15 -10.79 -9.50 -9.98
CA LYS A 15 -11.60 -10.73 -9.94
C LYS A 15 -10.85 -11.93 -10.55
N ALA A 16 -10.18 -11.73 -11.68
CA ALA A 16 -9.39 -12.77 -12.33
C ALA A 16 -8.15 -13.15 -11.50
N ALA A 17 -7.44 -12.15 -10.96
CA ALA A 17 -6.28 -12.40 -10.10
C ALA A 17 -6.67 -13.19 -8.83
N ASP A 18 -7.78 -12.83 -8.19
CA ASP A 18 -8.29 -13.57 -7.03
C ASP A 18 -8.73 -15.00 -7.38
N ALA A 19 -9.33 -15.19 -8.54
CA ALA A 19 -9.85 -16.51 -8.94
C ALA A 19 -8.76 -17.46 -9.44
N TYR A 20 -7.73 -16.97 -10.10
CA TYR A 20 -6.76 -17.80 -10.82
C TYR A 20 -5.33 -17.73 -10.27
N LEU A 21 -4.95 -16.64 -9.62
CA LEU A 21 -3.57 -16.43 -9.20
C LEU A 21 -3.38 -16.43 -7.67
N TYR A 22 -4.44 -16.16 -6.89
CA TYR A 22 -4.34 -16.13 -5.44
C TYR A 22 -4.18 -17.54 -4.87
N ASP A 23 -3.08 -17.78 -4.15
CA ASP A 23 -2.79 -19.02 -3.46
C ASP A 23 -2.31 -18.75 -2.04
N ALA A 24 -3.21 -18.93 -1.07
CA ALA A 24 -2.92 -18.71 0.34
C ALA A 24 -1.81 -19.61 0.90
N LYS A 25 -1.62 -20.82 0.35
CA LYS A 25 -0.56 -21.73 0.80
C LYS A 25 0.82 -21.28 0.31
N ALA A 26 0.87 -20.68 -0.87
CA ALA A 26 2.10 -20.13 -1.42
C ALA A 26 2.40 -18.72 -0.89
N GLY A 27 1.45 -18.07 -0.21
CA GLY A 27 1.63 -16.77 0.43
C GLY A 27 1.19 -15.58 -0.42
N GLY A 28 0.28 -15.74 -1.36
CA GLY A 28 -0.29 -14.64 -2.12
C GLY A 28 -0.53 -14.89 -3.60
N TYR A 29 -0.27 -13.89 -4.44
CA TYR A 29 -0.56 -13.94 -5.86
C TYR A 29 0.60 -14.54 -6.65
N ARG A 30 0.35 -15.64 -7.35
CA ARG A 30 1.29 -16.26 -8.28
C ARG A 30 1.44 -15.42 -9.54
N LEU A 31 2.58 -15.53 -10.21
CA LEU A 31 2.82 -14.81 -11.47
C LEU A 31 1.95 -15.31 -12.62
N ASN A 32 1.71 -16.61 -12.68
CA ASN A 32 0.90 -17.27 -13.70
C ASN A 32 0.29 -18.56 -13.15
N THR A 33 -0.74 -19.06 -13.84
CA THR A 33 -1.27 -20.40 -13.63
C THR A 33 -0.34 -21.46 -14.21
N ASP A 34 -0.46 -22.70 -13.74
CA ASP A 34 0.24 -23.82 -14.37
C ASP A 34 -0.31 -24.08 -15.78
N PHE A 35 0.55 -24.15 -16.76
CA PHE A 35 0.17 -24.46 -18.13
C PHE A 35 0.00 -25.96 -18.37
N HIS A 36 0.46 -26.80 -17.43
CA HIS A 36 0.47 -28.26 -17.52
C HIS A 36 1.20 -28.81 -18.75
N GLU A 37 1.92 -28.00 -19.48
CA GLU A 37 2.72 -28.32 -20.63
C GLU A 37 3.92 -27.38 -20.76
N ARG A 38 4.95 -27.81 -21.44
CA ARG A 38 6.12 -26.95 -21.70
C ARG A 38 5.84 -26.00 -22.87
N LYS A 39 6.10 -24.73 -22.64
CA LYS A 39 5.93 -23.64 -23.62
C LYS A 39 7.29 -23.00 -23.92
N ASP A 40 8.06 -23.63 -24.81
CA ASP A 40 9.42 -23.16 -25.14
C ASP A 40 9.43 -21.74 -25.77
N ASP A 41 8.33 -21.33 -26.40
CA ASP A 41 8.11 -20.01 -26.98
C ASP A 41 7.95 -18.90 -25.95
N LEU A 42 7.68 -19.22 -24.68
CA LEU A 42 7.62 -18.25 -23.58
C LEU A 42 8.99 -17.98 -22.91
N GLY A 43 10.06 -18.52 -23.49
CA GLY A 43 11.43 -18.19 -23.15
C GLY A 43 11.86 -18.67 -21.75
N ARG A 44 12.63 -17.83 -21.05
CA ARG A 44 13.31 -18.14 -19.78
C ARG A 44 12.39 -18.71 -18.69
N MET A 45 11.11 -18.31 -18.66
CA MET A 45 10.16 -18.75 -17.64
C MET A 45 10.16 -20.28 -17.50
N PHE A 46 10.22 -21.02 -18.60
CA PHE A 46 10.24 -22.48 -18.58
C PHE A 46 11.60 -23.12 -18.29
N GLY A 47 12.62 -22.32 -18.00
CA GLY A 47 13.85 -22.79 -17.36
C GLY A 47 13.68 -23.16 -15.88
N PHE A 48 12.51 -22.84 -15.28
CA PHE A 48 12.18 -23.13 -13.89
C PHE A 48 10.96 -24.05 -13.79
N ALA A 49 10.98 -24.94 -12.79
CA ALA A 49 9.80 -25.71 -12.43
C ALA A 49 8.67 -24.80 -11.97
N TYR A 50 7.42 -25.19 -12.18
CA TYR A 50 6.26 -24.44 -11.70
C TYR A 50 6.33 -24.24 -10.17
N GLY A 51 5.99 -23.04 -9.71
CA GLY A 51 6.14 -22.61 -8.32
C GLY A 51 7.51 -22.01 -7.99
N HIS A 52 8.40 -21.89 -8.96
CA HIS A 52 9.73 -21.29 -8.78
C HIS A 52 9.99 -20.13 -9.74
N LYS A 53 10.63 -19.09 -9.22
CA LYS A 53 11.02 -17.87 -9.98
C LYS A 53 9.85 -17.33 -10.82
N GLU A 54 10.12 -17.06 -12.09
CA GLU A 54 9.14 -16.49 -13.02
C GLU A 54 8.03 -17.47 -13.42
N ASN A 55 8.14 -18.75 -13.06
CA ASN A 55 7.15 -19.76 -13.39
C ASN A 55 6.25 -20.10 -12.20
N GLY A 56 5.22 -19.29 -11.96
CA GLY A 56 4.18 -19.55 -10.99
C GLY A 56 4.57 -19.35 -9.50
N ALA A 57 5.73 -18.79 -9.19
CA ALA A 57 6.02 -18.39 -7.81
C ALA A 57 5.17 -17.18 -7.38
N VAL A 58 5.00 -16.98 -6.07
CA VAL A 58 4.57 -15.70 -5.51
C VAL A 58 5.77 -14.77 -5.52
N PHE A 59 5.90 -13.96 -6.56
CA PHE A 59 7.05 -13.10 -6.76
C PHE A 59 6.84 -11.76 -6.04
N SER A 60 7.53 -11.55 -4.94
CA SER A 60 7.25 -10.47 -3.98
C SER A 60 7.31 -9.08 -4.62
N HIS A 61 8.26 -8.84 -5.53
CA HIS A 61 8.36 -7.56 -6.22
C HIS A 61 7.12 -7.30 -7.11
N MET A 62 6.67 -8.30 -7.86
CA MET A 62 5.48 -8.16 -8.71
C MET A 62 4.21 -7.99 -7.87
N THR A 63 4.09 -8.70 -6.76
CA THR A 63 2.97 -8.55 -5.82
C THR A 63 2.92 -7.14 -5.24
N THR A 64 4.06 -6.57 -4.85
CA THR A 64 4.11 -5.19 -4.33
C THR A 64 3.81 -4.16 -5.42
N MET A 65 4.25 -4.38 -6.67
CA MET A 65 3.88 -3.51 -7.80
C MET A 65 2.38 -3.59 -8.11
N TYR A 66 1.77 -4.77 -8.02
CA TYR A 66 0.34 -4.96 -8.18
C TYR A 66 -0.43 -4.19 -7.09
N ALA A 67 -0.07 -4.36 -5.83
CA ALA A 67 -0.65 -3.62 -4.72
C ALA A 67 -0.52 -2.10 -4.89
N ASN A 68 0.67 -1.62 -5.28
CA ASN A 68 0.91 -0.20 -5.55
C ASN A 68 -0.02 0.34 -6.65
N ALA A 69 -0.18 -0.43 -7.74
CA ALA A 69 -1.08 -0.05 -8.84
C ALA A 69 -2.55 0.02 -8.38
N LEU A 70 -3.00 -0.93 -7.56
CA LEU A 70 -4.34 -0.93 -6.98
C LEU A 70 -4.57 0.30 -6.10
N TYR A 71 -3.65 0.59 -5.19
CA TYR A 71 -3.72 1.80 -4.37
C TYR A 71 -3.74 3.09 -5.20
N GLN A 72 -2.91 3.20 -6.24
CA GLN A 72 -2.91 4.37 -7.14
C GLN A 72 -4.29 4.59 -7.78
N ARG A 73 -5.02 3.53 -8.04
CA ARG A 73 -6.34 3.56 -8.68
C ARG A 73 -7.50 3.57 -7.66
N GLY A 74 -7.23 3.68 -6.36
CA GLY A 74 -8.23 3.77 -5.30
C GLY A 74 -8.82 2.43 -4.86
N PHE A 75 -8.26 1.30 -5.29
CA PHE A 75 -8.62 -0.05 -4.84
C PHE A 75 -7.82 -0.39 -3.57
N ALA A 76 -8.11 0.35 -2.50
CA ALA A 76 -7.32 0.27 -1.27
C ALA A 76 -7.45 -1.09 -0.56
N ARG A 77 -8.65 -1.67 -0.53
CA ARG A 77 -8.91 -2.97 0.09
C ARG A 77 -8.14 -4.10 -0.61
N GLU A 78 -8.17 -4.11 -1.93
CA GLU A 78 -7.47 -5.10 -2.74
C GLU A 78 -5.95 -4.91 -2.68
N GLY A 79 -5.51 -3.65 -2.67
CA GLY A 79 -4.10 -3.29 -2.47
C GLY A 79 -3.58 -3.73 -1.10
N TYR A 80 -4.38 -3.51 -0.04
CA TYR A 80 -4.06 -3.96 1.31
C TYR A 80 -3.99 -5.47 1.39
N LYS A 81 -4.99 -6.19 0.86
CA LYS A 81 -4.98 -7.66 0.79
C LYS A 81 -3.67 -8.20 0.20
N ALA A 82 -3.23 -7.63 -0.92
CA ALA A 82 -1.99 -8.07 -1.58
C ALA A 82 -0.74 -7.82 -0.71
N LEU A 83 -0.63 -6.65 -0.07
CA LEU A 83 0.48 -6.34 0.84
C LEU A 83 0.42 -7.18 2.10
N HIS A 84 -0.74 -7.28 2.73
CA HIS A 84 -0.92 -7.95 4.01
C HIS A 84 -0.63 -9.44 3.89
N THR A 85 -1.14 -10.12 2.85
CA THR A 85 -0.84 -11.53 2.60
C THR A 85 0.67 -11.77 2.45
N LEU A 86 1.37 -10.88 1.73
CA LEU A 86 2.81 -10.98 1.56
C LEU A 86 3.55 -10.79 2.90
N TYR A 87 3.08 -9.86 3.73
CA TYR A 87 3.63 -9.62 5.06
C TYR A 87 3.41 -10.83 5.98
N GLU A 88 2.19 -11.34 6.08
CA GLU A 88 1.86 -12.50 6.91
C GLU A 88 2.69 -13.72 6.52
N GLN A 89 2.86 -13.97 5.22
CA GLN A 89 3.69 -15.08 4.75
C GLN A 89 5.16 -14.88 5.13
N ALA A 90 5.69 -13.66 4.99
CA ALA A 90 7.07 -13.37 5.38
C ALA A 90 7.27 -13.48 6.89
N ALA A 91 6.32 -13.00 7.69
CA ALA A 91 6.36 -13.04 9.14
C ALA A 91 6.18 -14.46 9.73
N ASN A 92 5.55 -15.36 8.99
CA ASN A 92 5.39 -16.76 9.40
C ASN A 92 6.69 -17.54 9.18
N PHE A 93 7.62 -17.42 10.14
CA PHE A 93 8.93 -18.06 10.06
C PHE A 93 8.88 -19.58 9.90
N GLU A 94 7.88 -20.26 10.48
CA GLU A 94 7.76 -21.71 10.39
C GLU A 94 7.54 -22.21 8.96
N VAL A 95 6.93 -21.38 8.12
CA VAL A 95 6.68 -21.68 6.71
C VAL A 95 7.70 -21.01 5.81
N SER A 96 7.85 -19.71 5.94
CA SER A 96 8.72 -18.90 5.07
C SER A 96 10.20 -19.21 5.23
N ARG A 97 10.62 -19.53 6.45
CA ARG A 97 12.04 -19.70 6.82
C ARG A 97 12.89 -18.47 6.52
N ILE A 98 12.25 -17.31 6.54
CA ILE A 98 12.89 -16.01 6.29
C ILE A 98 12.67 -15.10 7.50
N TYR A 99 13.75 -14.47 7.99
CA TYR A 99 13.68 -13.46 9.03
C TYR A 99 15.02 -12.69 9.15
N PRO A 100 14.97 -11.35 9.30
CA PRO A 100 13.86 -10.49 8.96
C PRO A 100 13.83 -10.20 7.47
N GLY A 101 12.66 -9.91 6.91
CA GLY A 101 12.53 -9.31 5.58
C GLY A 101 11.57 -10.01 4.64
N ILE A 102 11.47 -9.45 3.44
CA ILE A 102 10.65 -9.95 2.35
C ILE A 102 11.59 -10.57 1.31
N PRO A 103 11.42 -11.87 0.98
CA PRO A 103 12.26 -12.55 -0.01
C PRO A 103 11.96 -12.08 -1.43
N GLU A 104 12.77 -12.48 -2.40
CA GLU A 104 12.49 -12.26 -3.81
C GLU A 104 11.17 -12.92 -4.23
N TYR A 105 10.96 -14.17 -3.77
CA TYR A 105 9.71 -14.89 -4.02
C TYR A 105 9.45 -15.96 -2.95
N PHE A 106 8.20 -16.41 -2.85
CA PHE A 106 7.82 -17.65 -2.15
C PHE A 106 7.56 -18.73 -3.18
N ASN A 107 8.11 -19.93 -2.94
CA ASN A 107 7.91 -21.08 -3.81
C ASN A 107 6.52 -21.73 -3.59
N ASP A 108 6.25 -22.85 -4.27
CA ASP A 108 5.02 -23.64 -4.19
C ASP A 108 4.66 -24.13 -2.77
N ARG A 109 5.64 -24.17 -1.86
CA ARG A 109 5.46 -24.54 -0.44
C ARG A 109 5.39 -23.36 0.51
N GLY A 110 5.36 -22.14 -0.02
CA GLY A 110 5.39 -20.91 0.78
C GLY A 110 6.74 -20.57 1.39
N ARG A 111 7.82 -21.32 1.05
CA ARG A 111 9.15 -21.02 1.53
C ARG A 111 9.74 -19.82 0.80
N GLY A 112 10.27 -18.86 1.55
CA GLY A 112 10.98 -17.72 1.01
C GLY A 112 12.30 -18.11 0.39
N MET A 113 12.56 -17.56 -0.79
CA MET A 113 13.73 -17.86 -1.60
C MET A 113 14.44 -16.56 -1.95
N TYR A 114 15.77 -16.56 -1.91
CA TYR A 114 16.60 -15.37 -2.16
C TYR A 114 16.29 -14.23 -1.19
N HIS A 115 16.76 -14.36 0.03
CA HIS A 115 16.51 -13.44 1.15
C HIS A 115 17.59 -12.35 1.31
N TYR A 116 18.29 -12.05 0.27
CA TYR A 116 19.16 -10.89 0.18
C TYR A 116 18.41 -9.68 -0.38
N LEU A 117 19.05 -8.55 -0.43
CA LEU A 117 18.45 -7.29 -0.86
C LEU A 117 17.80 -7.40 -2.25
N THR A 118 16.48 -7.23 -2.31
CA THR A 118 15.69 -7.25 -3.55
C THR A 118 14.84 -5.99 -3.66
N GLY A 119 14.31 -5.71 -4.86
CA GLY A 119 13.38 -4.62 -5.08
C GLY A 119 12.06 -4.76 -4.32
N ALA A 120 11.73 -5.96 -3.82
CA ALA A 120 10.49 -6.22 -3.11
C ALA A 120 10.33 -5.39 -1.84
N ALA A 121 11.35 -5.38 -0.98
CA ALA A 121 11.29 -4.65 0.29
C ALA A 121 11.18 -3.13 0.09
N SER A 122 11.96 -2.56 -0.82
CA SER A 122 11.91 -1.13 -1.11
C SER A 122 10.57 -0.72 -1.74
N TRP A 123 10.01 -1.52 -2.64
CA TRP A 123 8.69 -1.28 -3.21
C TRP A 123 7.57 -1.44 -2.16
N TYR A 124 7.73 -2.39 -1.22
CA TYR A 124 6.80 -2.56 -0.11
C TYR A 124 6.76 -1.29 0.74
N MET A 125 7.91 -0.85 1.23
CA MET A 125 8.03 0.37 2.04
C MET A 125 7.52 1.61 1.29
N MET A 126 7.91 1.77 0.03
CA MET A 126 7.43 2.86 -0.82
C MET A 126 5.90 2.84 -0.94
N THR A 127 5.29 1.67 -1.14
CA THR A 127 3.83 1.54 -1.27
C THR A 127 3.13 1.87 0.03
N VAL A 128 3.63 1.36 1.16
CA VAL A 128 3.08 1.67 2.48
C VAL A 128 3.11 3.18 2.74
N VAL A 129 4.27 3.81 2.61
CA VAL A 129 4.42 5.23 2.92
C VAL A 129 3.66 6.11 1.93
N THR A 130 3.86 5.89 0.61
CA THR A 130 3.38 6.85 -0.39
C THR A 130 1.95 6.60 -0.87
N GLN A 131 1.44 5.38 -0.75
CA GLN A 131 0.11 5.03 -1.21
C GLN A 131 -0.85 4.75 -0.05
N MET A 132 -0.49 3.86 0.88
CA MET A 132 -1.35 3.48 1.99
C MET A 132 -1.49 4.62 3.00
N TYR A 133 -0.39 5.10 3.57
CA TYR A 133 -0.38 6.31 4.40
C TYR A 133 -0.50 7.61 3.59
N GLY A 134 -0.19 7.55 2.29
CA GLY A 134 -0.36 8.67 1.38
C GLY A 134 0.56 9.85 1.63
N VAL A 135 1.71 9.64 2.27
CA VAL A 135 2.72 10.66 2.57
C VAL A 135 3.71 10.72 1.42
N ARG A 136 3.68 11.79 0.63
CA ARG A 136 4.52 11.90 -0.58
C ARG A 136 4.89 13.32 -0.94
N GLY A 137 6.01 13.48 -1.62
CA GLY A 137 6.41 14.75 -2.23
C GLY A 137 5.73 14.99 -3.59
N ARG A 138 5.32 16.24 -3.84
CA ARG A 138 4.88 16.69 -5.15
C ARG A 138 5.41 18.11 -5.42
N LEU A 139 6.27 18.24 -6.42
CA LEU A 139 6.92 19.52 -6.78
C LEU A 139 7.61 20.22 -5.58
N GLY A 140 8.09 19.42 -4.63
CA GLY A 140 8.75 19.88 -3.40
C GLY A 140 7.82 20.04 -2.20
N ASP A 141 6.51 20.10 -2.36
CA ASP A 141 5.54 20.15 -1.27
C ASP A 141 5.28 18.76 -0.69
N LEU A 142 4.95 18.71 0.60
CA LEU A 142 4.51 17.49 1.28
C LEU A 142 2.99 17.34 1.13
N CYS A 143 2.58 16.27 0.46
CA CYS A 143 1.17 15.98 0.22
C CYS A 143 0.70 14.80 1.08
N LEU A 144 -0.53 14.89 1.61
CA LEU A 144 -1.17 13.85 2.38
C LEU A 144 -2.44 13.35 1.65
N SER A 145 -2.52 12.04 1.44
CA SER A 145 -3.64 11.39 0.76
C SER A 145 -3.79 9.94 1.25
N PRO A 146 -4.22 9.73 2.51
CA PRO A 146 -4.32 8.40 3.11
C PRO A 146 -5.36 7.54 2.39
N LYS A 147 -5.06 6.25 2.28
CA LYS A 147 -5.97 5.22 1.76
C LYS A 147 -6.01 4.04 2.75
N LEU A 148 -6.30 4.39 4.00
CA LEU A 148 -6.33 3.45 5.12
C LEU A 148 -7.73 2.81 5.24
N LEU A 149 -7.75 1.56 5.68
CA LEU A 149 -8.95 0.83 6.04
C LEU A 149 -9.14 0.87 7.56
N ALA A 150 -10.37 0.66 8.03
CA ALA A 150 -10.68 0.68 9.46
C ALA A 150 -9.80 -0.26 10.30
N GLU A 151 -9.50 -1.44 9.77
CA GLU A 151 -8.66 -2.46 10.41
C GLU A 151 -7.17 -2.08 10.57
N GLN A 152 -6.74 -0.96 9.99
CA GLN A 152 -5.36 -0.48 10.08
C GLN A 152 -5.16 0.56 11.20
N PHE A 153 -6.22 0.90 11.91
CA PHE A 153 -6.17 1.78 13.06
C PHE A 153 -6.09 0.96 14.35
N ASP A 154 -5.33 1.47 15.32
CA ASP A 154 -5.19 0.86 16.64
C ASP A 154 -6.45 1.08 17.52
N GLU A 155 -6.37 0.63 18.78
CA GLU A 155 -7.46 0.76 19.78
C GLU A 155 -7.82 2.23 20.08
N ASP A 156 -6.88 3.15 19.87
CA ASP A 156 -7.09 4.60 19.99
C ASP A 156 -7.56 5.24 18.68
N HIS A 157 -8.00 4.43 17.71
CA HIS A 157 -8.43 4.84 16.38
C HIS A 157 -7.36 5.64 15.62
N ARG A 158 -6.10 5.35 15.89
CA ARG A 158 -4.94 6.05 15.34
C ARG A 158 -4.12 5.13 14.45
N ALA A 159 -3.64 5.67 13.32
CA ALA A 159 -2.63 5.04 12.47
C ALA A 159 -1.53 6.06 12.19
N ALA A 160 -0.25 5.69 12.42
CA ALA A 160 0.85 6.62 12.27
C ALA A 160 2.01 6.04 11.49
N VAL A 161 2.77 6.93 10.84
CA VAL A 161 4.00 6.60 10.13
C VAL A 161 5.06 7.66 10.38
N ASN A 162 6.29 7.21 10.64
CA ASN A 162 7.45 8.08 10.73
C ASN A 162 8.14 8.16 9.38
N VAL A 163 8.40 9.36 8.92
CA VAL A 163 9.08 9.64 7.65
C VAL A 163 10.14 10.72 7.85
N GLU A 164 11.11 10.76 6.94
CA GLU A 164 11.96 11.92 6.76
C GLU A 164 11.55 12.62 5.47
N PHE A 165 11.24 13.90 5.54
CA PHE A 165 10.89 14.70 4.37
C PHE A 165 11.73 15.98 4.32
N ALA A 166 12.50 16.15 3.25
CA ALA A 166 13.43 17.26 3.07
C ALA A 166 14.44 17.41 4.24
N GLY A 167 14.89 16.30 4.80
CA GLY A 167 15.81 16.26 5.95
C GLY A 167 15.15 16.49 7.31
N VAL A 168 13.82 16.64 7.35
CA VAL A 168 13.05 16.89 8.58
C VAL A 168 12.37 15.59 9.02
N PRO A 169 12.62 15.09 10.26
CA PRO A 169 11.89 13.96 10.81
C PRO A 169 10.43 14.35 11.11
N ILE A 170 9.47 13.58 10.62
CA ILE A 170 8.04 13.86 10.75
C ILE A 170 7.30 12.57 11.11
N GLU A 171 6.48 12.62 12.18
CA GLU A 171 5.43 11.65 12.43
C GLU A 171 4.13 12.15 11.80
N VAL A 172 3.51 11.36 10.94
CA VAL A 172 2.16 11.63 10.41
C VAL A 172 1.18 10.67 11.07
N ALA A 173 0.24 11.21 11.85
CA ALA A 173 -0.77 10.46 12.58
C ALA A 173 -2.17 10.77 12.03
N TYR A 174 -2.90 9.74 11.65
CA TYR A 174 -4.29 9.80 11.22
C TYR A 174 -5.19 9.35 12.37
N HIS A 175 -6.26 10.13 12.64
CA HIS A 175 -7.28 9.85 13.65
C HIS A 175 -8.61 9.59 12.95
N ASN A 176 -9.21 8.43 13.16
CA ASN A 176 -10.42 7.95 12.46
C ASN A 176 -11.46 7.46 13.47
N ASP A 177 -12.02 8.37 14.25
CA ASP A 177 -12.99 8.06 15.31
C ASP A 177 -14.21 7.27 14.81
N GLY A 178 -14.57 7.46 13.54
CA GLY A 178 -15.67 6.73 12.89
C GLY A 178 -15.31 5.35 12.38
N LEU A 179 -14.05 4.92 12.48
CA LEU A 179 -13.52 3.66 11.93
C LEU A 179 -14.02 3.39 10.49
N CYS A 180 -14.00 4.43 9.67
CA CYS A 180 -14.42 4.35 8.28
C CYS A 180 -13.30 3.79 7.39
N ASP A 181 -13.66 3.01 6.39
CA ASP A 181 -12.74 2.61 5.32
C ASP A 181 -12.44 3.76 4.36
N TYR A 182 -11.32 3.66 3.64
CA TYR A 182 -11.04 4.54 2.50
C TYR A 182 -12.22 4.60 1.54
N GLY A 183 -12.60 5.83 1.18
CA GLY A 183 -13.79 6.13 0.36
C GLY A 183 -15.02 6.49 1.17
N ALA A 184 -15.06 6.17 2.48
CA ALA A 184 -16.14 6.55 3.39
C ALA A 184 -15.73 7.66 4.37
N TYR A 185 -14.49 8.10 4.35
CA TYR A 185 -14.00 9.25 5.13
C TYR A 185 -13.42 10.35 4.23
N ARG A 186 -13.28 11.52 4.81
CA ARG A 186 -12.55 12.66 4.26
C ARG A 186 -11.64 13.27 5.32
N ILE A 187 -10.60 13.96 4.88
CA ILE A 187 -9.78 14.79 5.77
C ILE A 187 -10.61 16.02 6.18
N ASP A 188 -10.67 16.28 7.47
CA ASP A 188 -11.41 17.38 8.06
C ASP A 188 -10.51 18.47 8.65
N GLN A 189 -9.43 18.07 9.31
CA GLN A 189 -8.44 18.96 9.91
C GLN A 189 -7.04 18.40 9.76
N VAL A 190 -6.07 19.28 9.59
CA VAL A 190 -4.63 18.96 9.59
C VAL A 190 -3.91 19.97 10.47
N ARG A 191 -3.05 19.49 11.35
CA ARG A 191 -2.19 20.32 12.21
C ARG A 191 -0.74 19.86 12.05
N LEU A 192 0.16 20.81 11.86
CA LEU A 192 1.61 20.59 11.93
C LEU A 192 2.09 21.16 13.27
N ASP A 193 2.55 20.30 14.17
CA ASP A 193 2.71 20.59 15.58
C ASP A 193 1.39 21.19 16.12
N GLU A 194 1.37 22.46 16.51
CA GLU A 194 0.16 23.11 16.97
C GLU A 194 -0.49 24.04 15.92
N ALA A 195 0.16 24.24 14.78
CA ALA A 195 -0.31 25.14 13.73
C ALA A 195 -1.29 24.44 12.78
N GLU A 196 -2.43 25.05 12.55
CA GLU A 196 -3.40 24.55 11.58
C GLU A 196 -2.90 24.72 10.15
N ILE A 197 -3.09 23.68 9.33
CA ILE A 197 -2.76 23.66 7.91
C ILE A 197 -4.05 23.79 7.11
N GLU A 198 -4.05 24.73 6.19
CA GLU A 198 -5.19 24.95 5.29
C GLU A 198 -5.40 23.71 4.37
N ILE A 199 -6.65 23.27 4.30
CA ILE A 199 -7.11 22.23 3.39
C ILE A 199 -7.76 22.92 2.19
N THR A 200 -7.31 22.58 0.99
CA THR A 200 -7.87 23.16 -0.24
C THR A 200 -9.35 22.77 -0.43
N PRO A 201 -10.15 23.55 -1.19
CA PRO A 201 -11.58 23.26 -1.40
C PRO A 201 -11.85 21.87 -1.99
N ASP A 202 -10.93 21.34 -2.79
CA ASP A 202 -10.97 19.97 -3.32
C ASP A 202 -10.44 18.91 -2.33
N ARG A 203 -10.29 19.32 -1.04
CA ARG A 203 -9.88 18.50 0.10
C ARG A 203 -8.53 17.80 -0.08
N LYS A 204 -7.65 18.40 -0.84
CA LYS A 204 -6.25 17.99 -0.89
C LYS A 204 -5.44 18.71 0.19
N VAL A 205 -4.52 17.99 0.75
CA VAL A 205 -3.57 18.53 1.72
C VAL A 205 -2.21 18.63 1.05
N SER A 206 -1.70 19.85 0.96
CA SER A 206 -0.36 20.15 0.48
C SER A 206 0.31 21.16 1.42
N ILE A 207 1.36 20.72 2.07
CA ILE A 207 2.16 21.56 2.95
C ILE A 207 3.33 22.09 2.13
N PRO A 208 3.40 23.40 1.88
CA PRO A 208 4.44 23.98 1.03
C PRO A 208 5.84 23.67 1.51
N LYS A 209 6.76 23.42 0.59
CA LYS A 209 8.16 23.11 0.85
C LYS A 209 8.78 24.09 1.85
N ASN A 210 8.54 25.38 1.68
CA ASN A 210 9.13 26.42 2.54
C ASN A 210 8.60 26.39 3.99
N LYS A 211 7.43 25.80 4.25
CA LYS A 211 6.97 25.54 5.62
C LYS A 211 7.76 24.38 6.24
N VAL A 212 7.96 23.29 5.49
CA VAL A 212 8.68 22.12 6.00
C VAL A 212 10.16 22.43 6.21
N THR A 213 10.84 23.06 5.27
CA THR A 213 12.29 23.34 5.34
C THR A 213 12.68 24.38 6.40
N ARG A 214 11.71 25.08 7.01
CA ARG A 214 11.93 25.97 8.15
C ARG A 214 11.83 25.27 9.50
N LEU A 215 11.38 24.03 9.52
CA LEU A 215 11.30 23.24 10.74
C LEU A 215 12.71 22.83 11.19
N SER A 216 12.86 22.60 12.47
CA SER A 216 14.09 22.10 13.06
C SER A 216 14.41 20.68 12.55
N HIS A 217 15.70 20.34 12.38
CA HIS A 217 16.13 19.02 11.96
C HIS A 217 16.52 18.12 13.15
N ASP A 218 16.50 18.64 14.35
CA ASP A 218 16.99 17.97 15.57
C ASP A 218 15.88 17.36 16.44
N ARG A 219 14.63 17.51 16.03
CA ARG A 219 13.48 16.89 16.67
C ARG A 219 12.48 16.35 15.64
N THR A 220 11.68 15.39 16.06
CA THR A 220 10.54 14.93 15.27
C THR A 220 9.38 15.92 15.37
N HIS A 221 8.88 16.36 14.22
CA HIS A 221 7.66 17.15 14.10
C HIS A 221 6.45 16.22 13.92
N ARG A 222 5.28 16.70 14.35
CA ARG A 222 4.07 15.90 14.28
C ARG A 222 3.04 16.53 13.35
N ILE A 223 2.48 15.72 12.45
CA ILE A 223 1.33 16.10 11.65
C ILE A 223 0.15 15.24 12.11
N ASP A 224 -0.84 15.86 12.73
CA ASP A 224 -2.10 15.23 13.10
C ASP A 224 -3.15 15.51 12.03
N VAL A 225 -3.78 14.44 11.55
CA VAL A 225 -4.79 14.46 10.50
C VAL A 225 -6.08 13.84 11.03
N ARG A 226 -7.13 14.63 11.11
CA ARG A 226 -8.44 14.16 11.52
C ARG A 226 -9.23 13.69 10.29
N LEU A 227 -9.71 12.46 10.36
CA LEU A 227 -10.61 11.86 9.37
C LEU A 227 -12.02 11.83 9.93
N VAL A 228 -13.00 12.23 9.12
CA VAL A 228 -14.42 12.19 9.50
C VAL A 228 -15.24 11.47 8.42
N PRO A 229 -16.34 10.83 8.80
CA PRO A 229 -17.23 10.20 7.84
C PRO A 229 -17.72 11.19 6.76
N ILE A 230 -17.85 10.69 5.54
CA ILE A 230 -18.54 11.42 4.48
C ILE A 230 -20.03 11.28 4.73
N GLU A 231 -20.72 12.39 5.04
CA GLU A 231 -22.17 12.38 5.21
C GLU A 231 -22.84 11.87 3.93
N SER A 232 -23.64 10.83 4.05
CA SER A 232 -24.49 10.39 2.95
C SER A 232 -25.53 11.48 2.66
N SER A 233 -25.60 11.93 1.41
CA SER A 233 -26.50 13.01 0.96
C SER A 233 -28.01 12.64 1.01
N SER A 234 -28.41 11.67 1.85
CA SER A 234 -29.77 11.14 1.93
C SER A 234 -30.70 11.85 2.93
N ASN A 235 -30.34 13.04 3.48
CA ASN A 235 -31.23 13.77 4.40
C ASN A 235 -31.48 15.25 4.04
N ARG A 236 -31.49 15.59 2.75
CA ARG A 236 -32.23 16.80 2.34
C ARG A 236 -33.69 16.42 2.10
N LYS A 237 -34.42 16.12 3.15
CA LYS A 237 -35.88 16.27 3.11
C LYS A 237 -36.16 17.78 3.01
N VAL A 238 -36.63 18.16 1.85
CA VAL A 238 -37.27 19.42 1.57
C VAL A 238 -38.31 19.67 2.68
N ARG A 239 -38.15 20.76 3.40
CA ARG A 239 -39.25 21.42 4.13
C ARG A 239 -39.79 22.56 3.30
#